data_609e9843a78f538916fc2c813f5c6cd0
#
_entry.id   609e9843a78f538916fc2c813f5c6cd0
#
_cell.length_a   1.000
_cell.length_b   1.000
_cell.length_c   1.000
_cell.angle_alpha   90.00
_cell.angle_beta   90.00
_cell.angle_gamma   90.00
#
_symmetry.space_group_name_H-M   'P 1'
#
loop_
_entity.id
_entity.type
_entity.pdbx_description
1 polymer ?
#
loop_
_entity_poly.entity_id
_entity_poly.type
_entity_poly.pdbx_seq_one_letter_code
_entity_poly.pdbx_strand_id
1 'polypeptide(L)'
;MDNNSVCFLDTEFNATDYAEQNDGIQEITEIGAVIFRNGKPAERFLRCCLIKNGHILTDRCMKITGMTPGKMKRKGIPFIQAMKELGEFLDKNNIEKVYTFGSADAFEMRTTAKLNNADHDVFQTIKKIKNIYPVFEQRLELKYAFSLIDICRICYVNHDAEGRAHSAINDAEDTGLAFYNMKAKKINKKLLKEINKHKDNVKIYRANRSVKQVNIKPAYVVTDKFIRNLEYTFQNAATAIDGPVLAALHDDVMRMIGRPDLETGENNL
;
A
#
# COMPACT_ATOMS: atom_id res chain seq x y z
N MET A 1 16.83 -34.40 3.52
CA MET A 1 15.57 -33.96 4.17
C MET A 1 15.06 -32.79 3.34
N ASP A 2 13.99 -33.00 2.57
CA ASP A 2 13.39 -31.91 1.81
C ASP A 2 12.81 -30.90 2.76
N ASN A 3 13.56 -29.82 2.98
CA ASN A 3 13.16 -28.74 3.86
C ASN A 3 12.13 -27.86 3.12
N ASN A 4 10.90 -28.37 3.01
CA ASN A 4 9.80 -27.73 2.30
C ASN A 4 9.16 -26.60 3.15
N SER A 5 10.03 -25.85 3.84
CA SER A 5 9.64 -24.72 4.66
C SER A 5 9.57 -23.46 3.81
N VAL A 6 8.46 -22.73 3.86
CA VAL A 6 8.23 -21.47 3.14
C VAL A 6 7.74 -20.44 4.12
N CYS A 7 8.29 -19.23 4.07
CA CYS A 7 7.84 -18.11 4.89
C CYS A 7 7.02 -17.15 4.05
N PHE A 8 5.85 -16.75 4.58
CA PHE A 8 5.05 -15.64 4.07
C PHE A 8 5.13 -14.50 5.06
N LEU A 9 5.21 -13.29 4.56
CA LEU A 9 5.35 -12.07 5.33
C LEU A 9 4.38 -11.02 4.81
N ASP A 10 3.88 -10.21 5.71
CA ASP A 10 3.12 -9.02 5.42
C ASP A 10 3.52 -7.90 6.36
N THR A 11 3.26 -6.65 5.99
CA THR A 11 3.58 -5.49 6.83
C THR A 11 2.43 -4.50 6.85
N GLU A 12 2.20 -3.92 8.03
CA GLU A 12 1.40 -2.71 8.14
C GLU A 12 2.30 -1.50 8.17
N PHE A 13 1.86 -0.42 7.56
CA PHE A 13 2.65 0.82 7.53
C PHE A 13 1.80 2.05 7.82
N ASN A 14 2.46 3.09 8.29
CA ASN A 14 1.88 4.37 8.62
C ASN A 14 1.56 5.15 7.34
N ALA A 15 0.48 4.74 6.64
CA ALA A 15 0.07 5.35 5.38
C ALA A 15 -0.22 6.84 5.58
N THR A 16 0.45 7.69 4.79
CA THR A 16 0.27 9.14 4.83
C THR A 16 -1.01 9.58 4.14
N ASP A 17 -1.63 10.64 4.65
CA ASP A 17 -2.83 11.24 4.03
C ASP A 17 -2.46 12.26 2.95
N TYR A 18 -1.30 12.92 3.09
CA TYR A 18 -0.74 13.88 2.12
C TYR A 18 0.76 13.65 1.95
N ALA A 19 1.30 14.14 0.84
CA ALA A 19 2.69 13.90 0.43
C ALA A 19 3.74 14.40 1.44
N GLU A 20 3.46 15.47 2.16
CA GLU A 20 4.41 16.10 3.10
C GLU A 20 4.36 15.50 4.50
N GLN A 21 3.33 14.70 4.81
CA GLN A 21 3.18 14.08 6.13
C GLN A 21 4.29 13.05 6.36
N ASN A 22 4.94 13.12 7.52
CA ASN A 22 6.03 12.21 7.88
C ASN A 22 7.14 12.16 6.81
N ASP A 23 7.54 13.29 6.26
CA ASP A 23 8.53 13.39 5.17
C ASP A 23 8.15 12.59 3.91
N GLY A 24 6.86 12.32 3.71
CA GLY A 24 6.35 11.47 2.62
C GLY A 24 6.64 9.98 2.80
N ILE A 25 7.09 9.56 3.97
CA ILE A 25 7.52 8.17 4.24
C ILE A 25 6.42 7.41 4.97
N GLN A 26 6.08 6.25 4.44
CA GLN A 26 5.17 5.30 5.06
C GLN A 26 5.97 4.29 5.88
N GLU A 27 6.23 4.61 7.14
CA GLU A 27 7.03 3.76 8.01
C GLU A 27 6.31 2.47 8.39
N ILE A 28 7.06 1.38 8.48
CA ILE A 28 6.54 0.10 8.96
C ILE A 28 6.11 0.22 10.43
N THR A 29 4.87 -0.16 10.72
CA THR A 29 4.28 -0.18 12.08
C THR A 29 4.06 -1.58 12.63
N GLU A 30 3.96 -2.59 11.75
CA GLU A 30 3.85 -4.00 12.15
C GLU A 30 4.52 -4.90 11.10
N ILE A 31 5.21 -5.94 11.55
CA ILE A 31 5.80 -6.98 10.71
C ILE A 31 5.23 -8.32 11.16
N GLY A 32 4.52 -9.01 10.27
CA GLY A 32 3.99 -10.36 10.49
C GLY A 32 4.64 -11.36 9.55
N ALA A 33 5.10 -12.50 10.07
CA ALA A 33 5.61 -13.57 9.23
C ALA A 33 5.15 -14.95 9.74
N VAL A 34 4.81 -15.84 8.80
CA VAL A 34 4.34 -17.20 9.10
C VAL A 34 5.14 -18.20 8.30
N ILE A 35 5.76 -19.14 8.98
CA ILE A 35 6.44 -20.27 8.35
C ILE A 35 5.43 -21.39 8.14
N PHE A 36 5.36 -21.88 6.92
CA PHE A 36 4.59 -23.05 6.54
C PHE A 36 5.51 -24.25 6.40
N ARG A 37 5.12 -25.38 7.00
CA ARG A 37 5.77 -26.68 6.80
C ARG A 37 4.74 -27.67 6.27
N ASN A 38 5.05 -28.31 5.15
CA ASN A 38 4.12 -29.24 4.49
C ASN A 38 2.73 -28.64 4.23
N GLY A 39 2.68 -27.34 3.86
CA GLY A 39 1.46 -26.64 3.54
C GLY A 39 0.60 -26.20 4.72
N LYS A 40 1.11 -26.30 5.96
CA LYS A 40 0.41 -25.89 7.18
C LYS A 40 1.20 -24.82 7.91
N PRO A 41 0.53 -23.81 8.52
CA PRO A 41 1.18 -22.85 9.40
C PRO A 41 1.86 -23.58 10.56
N ALA A 42 3.13 -23.26 10.81
CA ALA A 42 3.96 -23.91 11.84
C ALA A 42 4.47 -22.93 12.89
N GLU A 43 5.14 -21.86 12.47
CA GLU A 43 5.68 -20.86 13.38
C GLU A 43 5.26 -19.46 12.94
N ARG A 44 5.13 -18.55 13.91
CA ARG A 44 4.67 -17.17 13.69
C ARG A 44 5.62 -16.19 14.34
N PHE A 45 5.83 -15.08 13.65
CA PHE A 45 6.57 -13.91 14.10
C PHE A 45 5.68 -12.67 13.98
N LEU A 46 5.62 -11.87 15.03
CA LEU A 46 4.88 -10.60 15.02
C LEU A 46 5.61 -9.57 15.85
N ARG A 47 5.89 -8.40 15.26
CA ARG A 47 6.46 -7.26 15.96
C ARG A 47 5.77 -5.97 15.54
N CYS A 48 5.44 -5.16 16.56
CA CYS A 48 5.07 -3.77 16.34
C CYS A 48 6.33 -2.92 16.30
N CYS A 49 6.41 -1.98 15.37
CA CYS A 49 7.53 -1.07 15.21
C CYS A 49 7.16 0.34 15.70
N LEU A 50 8.09 1.00 16.37
CA LEU A 50 8.00 2.43 16.66
C LEU A 50 8.26 3.22 15.37
N ILE A 51 7.49 4.27 15.14
CA ILE A 51 7.79 5.27 14.10
C ILE A 51 8.87 6.23 14.59
N LYS A 52 9.55 6.90 13.67
CA LYS A 52 10.61 7.87 13.96
C LYS A 52 10.11 8.98 14.88
N ASN A 53 10.96 9.39 15.79
CA ASN A 53 10.64 10.52 16.68
C ASN A 53 10.38 11.79 15.84
N GLY A 54 9.28 12.48 16.15
CA GLY A 54 8.80 13.65 15.39
C GLY A 54 7.79 13.29 14.30
N HIS A 55 7.67 12.01 13.88
CA HIS A 55 6.58 11.56 13.01
C HIS A 55 5.31 11.29 13.82
N ILE A 56 4.16 11.41 13.16
CA ILE A 56 2.84 11.16 13.77
C ILE A 56 2.23 9.87 13.22
N LEU A 57 1.55 9.13 14.07
CA LEU A 57 0.70 8.02 13.65
C LEU A 57 -0.56 8.60 13.00
N THR A 58 -0.78 8.30 11.71
CA THR A 58 -1.86 8.90 10.93
C THR A 58 -3.21 8.33 11.30
N ASP A 59 -4.27 9.12 11.13
CA ASP A 59 -5.65 8.65 11.32
C ASP A 59 -5.99 7.51 10.36
N ARG A 60 -5.47 7.56 9.15
CA ARG A 60 -5.62 6.51 8.14
C ARG A 60 -5.01 5.20 8.61
N CYS A 61 -3.76 5.21 9.12
CA CYS A 61 -3.13 4.03 9.69
C CYS A 61 -3.95 3.47 10.85
N MET A 62 -4.35 4.32 11.81
CA MET A 62 -5.16 3.91 12.95
C MET A 62 -6.48 3.26 12.54
N LYS A 63 -7.17 3.84 11.54
CA LYS A 63 -8.45 3.34 11.04
C LYS A 63 -8.33 1.99 10.33
N ILE A 64 -7.27 1.79 9.54
CA ILE A 64 -7.09 0.58 8.74
C ILE A 64 -6.53 -0.56 9.60
N THR A 65 -5.47 -0.31 10.35
CA THR A 65 -4.70 -1.36 11.05
C THR A 65 -5.11 -1.56 12.51
N GLY A 66 -5.90 -0.65 13.06
CA GLY A 66 -6.21 -0.62 14.50
C GLY A 66 -4.97 -0.33 15.37
N MET A 67 -3.86 0.14 14.76
CA MET A 67 -2.72 0.64 15.53
C MET A 67 -3.11 1.93 16.24
N THR A 68 -2.77 2.04 17.52
CA THR A 68 -3.01 3.26 18.30
C THR A 68 -1.70 3.72 18.97
N PRO A 69 -1.58 5.02 19.31
CA PRO A 69 -0.40 5.49 20.05
C PRO A 69 -0.15 4.70 21.33
N GLY A 70 -1.22 4.31 22.04
CA GLY A 70 -1.12 3.47 23.24
C GLY A 70 -0.64 2.05 22.95
N LYS A 71 -1.09 1.41 21.87
CA LYS A 71 -0.61 0.08 21.43
C LYS A 71 0.85 0.19 21.02
N MET A 72 1.21 1.18 20.23
CA MET A 72 2.58 1.42 19.78
C MET A 72 3.53 1.67 20.96
N LYS A 73 3.14 2.50 21.92
CA LYS A 73 3.95 2.75 23.13
C LYS A 73 4.18 1.49 23.98
N ARG A 74 3.18 0.61 24.08
CA ARG A 74 3.29 -0.61 24.93
C ARG A 74 4.01 -1.77 24.25
N LYS A 75 3.88 -1.91 22.92
CA LYS A 75 4.33 -3.09 22.18
C LYS A 75 5.39 -2.79 21.14
N GLY A 76 5.57 -1.51 20.78
CA GLY A 76 6.50 -1.10 19.74
C GLY A 76 7.94 -1.21 20.20
N ILE A 77 8.78 -1.74 19.31
CA ILE A 77 10.24 -1.76 19.45
C ILE A 77 10.85 -1.00 18.26
N PRO A 78 12.12 -0.57 18.35
CA PRO A 78 12.79 0.05 17.21
C PRO A 78 12.74 -0.84 15.98
N PHE A 79 12.47 -0.27 14.80
CA PHE A 79 12.40 -1.02 13.54
C PHE A 79 13.64 -1.88 13.29
N ILE A 80 14.84 -1.35 13.57
CA ILE A 80 16.12 -2.10 13.42
C ILE A 80 16.13 -3.35 14.29
N GLN A 81 15.66 -3.25 15.54
CA GLN A 81 15.54 -4.39 16.42
C GLN A 81 14.55 -5.43 15.89
N ALA A 82 13.37 -4.99 15.43
CA ALA A 82 12.38 -5.89 14.83
C ALA A 82 12.94 -6.63 13.61
N MET A 83 13.74 -5.95 12.78
CA MET A 83 14.39 -6.56 11.62
C MET A 83 15.48 -7.56 11.98
N LYS A 84 16.27 -7.31 13.04
CA LYS A 84 17.27 -8.26 13.54
C LYS A 84 16.58 -9.52 14.09
N GLU A 85 15.53 -9.35 14.89
CA GLU A 85 14.74 -10.47 15.39
C GLU A 85 14.05 -11.25 14.25
N LEU A 86 13.61 -10.59 13.17
CA LEU A 86 13.12 -11.26 11.97
C LEU A 86 14.24 -12.08 11.30
N GLY A 87 15.43 -11.50 11.15
CA GLY A 87 16.60 -12.22 10.62
C GLY A 87 16.90 -13.49 11.39
N GLU A 88 17.00 -13.40 12.72
CA GLU A 88 17.21 -14.54 13.63
C GLU A 88 16.10 -15.60 13.51
N PHE A 89 14.83 -15.16 13.40
CA PHE A 89 13.70 -16.05 13.20
C PHE A 89 13.80 -16.83 11.88
N LEU A 90 14.19 -16.16 10.79
CA LEU A 90 14.36 -16.77 9.48
C LEU A 90 15.55 -17.75 9.48
N ASP A 91 16.68 -17.37 10.07
CA ASP A 91 17.91 -18.16 10.10
C ASP A 91 17.76 -19.42 10.98
N LYS A 92 17.15 -19.29 12.16
CA LYS A 92 16.77 -20.43 13.03
C LYS A 92 15.92 -21.47 12.29
N ASN A 93 15.11 -21.02 11.34
CA ASN A 93 14.20 -21.87 10.57
C ASN A 93 14.75 -22.26 9.19
N ASN A 94 16.02 -21.90 8.88
CA ASN A 94 16.67 -22.14 7.59
C ASN A 94 15.83 -21.60 6.40
N ILE A 95 15.26 -20.39 6.54
CA ILE A 95 14.46 -19.74 5.50
C ILE A 95 15.34 -18.85 4.63
N GLU A 96 15.47 -19.21 3.36
CA GLU A 96 16.24 -18.45 2.37
C GLU A 96 15.36 -17.45 1.58
N LYS A 97 14.07 -17.75 1.41
CA LYS A 97 13.13 -16.93 0.66
C LYS A 97 11.88 -16.66 1.49
N VAL A 98 11.50 -15.39 1.51
CA VAL A 98 10.28 -14.90 2.16
C VAL A 98 9.37 -14.35 1.07
N TYR A 99 8.09 -14.64 1.13
CA TYR A 99 7.13 -14.21 0.12
C TYR A 99 6.13 -13.20 0.69
N THR A 100 5.91 -12.10 -0.03
CA THR A 100 4.87 -11.09 0.26
C THR A 100 3.83 -11.05 -0.85
N PHE A 101 2.62 -10.61 -0.52
CA PHE A 101 1.57 -10.38 -1.52
C PHE A 101 1.73 -9.01 -2.17
N GLY A 102 2.60 -8.92 -3.15
CA GLY A 102 2.94 -7.67 -3.80
C GLY A 102 4.38 -7.22 -3.52
N SER A 103 4.70 -6.01 -3.95
CA SER A 103 6.05 -5.44 -3.82
C SER A 103 6.14 -4.31 -2.79
N ALA A 104 4.99 -3.84 -2.27
CA ALA A 104 4.92 -2.70 -1.35
C ALA A 104 5.71 -2.97 -0.07
N ASP A 105 5.53 -4.14 0.55
CA ASP A 105 6.21 -4.52 1.79
C ASP A 105 7.73 -4.35 1.69
N ALA A 106 8.34 -4.97 0.68
CA ALA A 106 9.79 -4.89 0.48
C ALA A 106 10.26 -3.47 0.18
N PHE A 107 9.42 -2.65 -0.47
CA PHE A 107 9.72 -1.26 -0.76
C PHE A 107 9.69 -0.42 0.51
N GLU A 108 8.61 -0.49 1.29
CA GLU A 108 8.44 0.30 2.52
C GLU A 108 9.41 -0.15 3.62
N MET A 109 9.73 -1.44 3.70
CA MET A 109 10.79 -1.93 4.58
C MET A 109 12.17 -1.33 4.24
N ARG A 110 12.52 -1.21 2.93
CA ARG A 110 13.77 -0.54 2.51
C ARG A 110 13.77 0.95 2.84
N THR A 111 12.63 1.62 2.65
CA THR A 111 12.48 3.04 2.93
C THR A 111 12.61 3.29 4.42
N THR A 112 11.92 2.50 5.27
CA THR A 112 12.02 2.57 6.73
C THR A 112 13.44 2.22 7.21
N ALA A 113 14.11 1.24 6.58
CA ALA A 113 15.50 0.90 6.91
C ALA A 113 16.46 2.06 6.65
N LYS A 114 16.33 2.74 5.50
CA LYS A 114 17.12 3.94 5.18
C LYS A 114 16.87 5.07 6.17
N LEU A 115 15.60 5.32 6.50
CA LEU A 115 15.21 6.36 7.46
C LEU A 115 15.84 6.14 8.85
N ASN A 116 16.02 4.87 9.24
CA ASN A 116 16.59 4.46 10.52
C ASN A 116 18.10 4.17 10.47
N ASN A 117 18.81 4.50 9.37
CA ASN A 117 20.22 4.21 9.17
C ASN A 117 20.60 2.75 9.45
N ALA A 118 19.80 1.82 8.92
CA ALA A 118 19.99 0.39 9.10
C ALA A 118 21.36 -0.09 8.59
N ASP A 119 21.90 -1.09 9.26
CA ASP A 119 23.13 -1.78 8.88
C ASP A 119 22.93 -2.73 7.67
N HIS A 120 24.03 -3.32 7.22
CA HIS A 120 24.04 -4.24 6.08
C HIS A 120 23.13 -5.45 6.29
N ASP A 121 23.07 -5.99 7.50
CA ASP A 121 22.37 -7.24 7.81
C ASP A 121 20.85 -7.09 7.67
N VAL A 122 20.31 -5.91 8.04
CA VAL A 122 18.91 -5.57 7.80
C VAL A 122 18.60 -5.60 6.29
N PHE A 123 19.47 -5.02 5.45
CA PHE A 123 19.27 -5.05 4.01
C PHE A 123 19.42 -6.46 3.41
N GLN A 124 20.28 -7.33 3.97
CA GLN A 124 20.36 -8.73 3.56
C GLN A 124 19.06 -9.48 3.89
N THR A 125 18.47 -9.23 5.07
CA THR A 125 17.16 -9.79 5.43
C THR A 125 16.08 -9.34 4.43
N ILE A 126 16.02 -8.06 4.08
CA ILE A 126 15.06 -7.54 3.09
C ILE A 126 15.26 -8.17 1.70
N LYS A 127 16.48 -8.49 1.29
CA LYS A 127 16.77 -9.13 -0.01
C LYS A 127 16.18 -10.54 -0.14
N LYS A 128 15.93 -11.23 0.97
CA LYS A 128 15.24 -12.54 1.00
C LYS A 128 13.77 -12.42 0.55
N ILE A 129 13.16 -11.20 0.62
CA ILE A 129 11.75 -10.97 0.33
C ILE A 129 11.50 -10.94 -1.18
N LYS A 130 10.51 -11.71 -1.61
CA LYS A 130 10.07 -11.87 -2.99
C LYS A 130 8.57 -11.68 -3.11
N ASN A 131 8.14 -10.99 -4.16
CA ASN A 131 6.73 -10.88 -4.49
C ASN A 131 6.19 -12.20 -5.04
N ILE A 132 5.14 -12.77 -4.40
CA ILE A 132 4.50 -14.01 -4.85
C ILE A 132 3.34 -13.76 -5.82
N TYR A 133 2.86 -12.52 -5.93
CA TYR A 133 1.71 -12.21 -6.77
C TYR A 133 1.82 -12.71 -8.22
N PRO A 134 2.97 -12.63 -8.92
CA PRO A 134 3.12 -13.18 -10.27
C PRO A 134 2.84 -14.68 -10.37
N VAL A 135 3.03 -15.44 -9.27
CA VAL A 135 2.70 -16.86 -9.23
C VAL A 135 1.18 -17.07 -9.19
N PHE A 136 0.45 -16.25 -8.43
CA PHE A 136 -1.02 -16.24 -8.45
C PHE A 136 -1.54 -15.82 -9.83
N GLU A 137 -0.99 -14.74 -10.39
CA GLU A 137 -1.36 -14.21 -11.71
C GLU A 137 -1.25 -15.29 -12.79
N GLN A 138 -0.11 -15.96 -12.87
CA GLN A 138 0.12 -17.02 -13.85
C GLN A 138 -0.77 -18.25 -13.62
N ARG A 139 -0.88 -18.70 -12.36
CA ARG A 139 -1.59 -19.96 -12.04
C ARG A 139 -3.10 -19.85 -12.10
N LEU A 140 -3.64 -18.68 -11.83
CA LEU A 140 -5.07 -18.39 -11.88
C LEU A 140 -5.48 -17.69 -13.19
N GLU A 141 -4.52 -17.47 -14.11
CA GLU A 141 -4.74 -16.79 -15.39
C GLU A 141 -5.46 -15.43 -15.21
N LEU A 142 -4.94 -14.62 -14.25
CA LEU A 142 -5.57 -13.36 -13.91
C LEU A 142 -5.36 -12.34 -15.02
N LYS A 143 -6.45 -11.71 -15.47
CA LYS A 143 -6.42 -10.66 -16.49
C LYS A 143 -6.18 -9.27 -15.90
N TYR A 144 -6.37 -9.10 -14.61
CA TYR A 144 -6.34 -7.83 -13.88
C TYR A 144 -5.64 -8.02 -12.55
N ALA A 145 -5.26 -6.90 -11.93
CA ALA A 145 -4.80 -6.93 -10.54
C ALA A 145 -5.95 -7.32 -9.60
N PHE A 146 -5.69 -8.28 -8.72
CA PHE A 146 -6.60 -8.77 -7.68
C PHE A 146 -6.04 -8.39 -6.31
N SER A 147 -6.92 -8.03 -5.38
CA SER A 147 -6.54 -7.84 -3.98
C SER A 147 -6.29 -9.19 -3.29
N LEU A 148 -5.62 -9.15 -2.13
CA LEU A 148 -5.46 -10.35 -1.30
C LEU A 148 -6.82 -10.96 -0.94
N ILE A 149 -7.81 -10.13 -0.61
CA ILE A 149 -9.18 -10.54 -0.32
C ILE A 149 -9.81 -11.33 -1.50
N ASP A 150 -9.63 -10.86 -2.75
CA ASP A 150 -10.14 -11.55 -3.93
C ASP A 150 -9.48 -12.92 -4.08
N ILE A 151 -8.15 -12.98 -3.93
CA ILE A 151 -7.38 -14.24 -4.03
C ILE A 151 -7.77 -15.22 -2.92
N CYS A 152 -7.92 -14.73 -1.69
CA CYS A 152 -8.35 -15.54 -0.55
C CYS A 152 -9.73 -16.16 -0.80
N ARG A 153 -10.71 -15.37 -1.24
CA ARG A 153 -12.06 -15.86 -1.57
C ARG A 153 -12.04 -16.89 -2.70
N ILE A 154 -11.23 -16.66 -3.74
CA ILE A 154 -11.05 -17.61 -4.84
C ILE A 154 -10.43 -18.90 -4.34
N CYS A 155 -9.49 -18.85 -3.41
CA CYS A 155 -8.79 -19.98 -2.84
C CYS A 155 -9.44 -20.57 -1.57
N TYR A 156 -10.69 -20.22 -1.27
CA TYR A 156 -11.43 -20.68 -0.08
C TYR A 156 -10.72 -20.38 1.25
N VAL A 157 -10.09 -19.22 1.35
CA VAL A 157 -9.54 -18.69 2.61
C VAL A 157 -10.49 -17.63 3.15
N ASN A 158 -10.85 -17.75 4.41
CA ASN A 158 -11.76 -16.82 5.09
C ASN A 158 -10.99 -15.61 5.64
N HIS A 159 -10.61 -14.70 4.76
CA HIS A 159 -9.90 -13.47 5.10
C HIS A 159 -10.80 -12.42 5.76
N ASP A 160 -12.09 -12.41 5.40
CA ASP A 160 -13.06 -11.42 5.91
C ASP A 160 -13.61 -11.77 7.32
N ALA A 161 -13.09 -12.79 7.99
CA ALA A 161 -13.49 -13.11 9.34
C ALA A 161 -13.25 -11.92 10.27
N GLU A 162 -14.22 -11.65 11.15
CA GLU A 162 -14.22 -10.49 12.02
C GLU A 162 -12.89 -10.35 12.79
N GLY A 163 -12.25 -9.17 12.68
CA GLY A 163 -10.98 -8.87 13.35
C GLY A 163 -9.72 -9.50 12.72
N ARG A 164 -9.81 -10.17 11.55
CA ARG A 164 -8.64 -10.76 10.88
C ARG A 164 -7.95 -9.82 9.91
N ALA A 165 -8.72 -9.11 9.09
CA ALA A 165 -8.18 -8.22 8.06
C ALA A 165 -7.33 -7.09 8.66
N HIS A 166 -6.30 -6.68 7.92
CA HIS A 166 -5.38 -5.61 8.32
C HIS A 166 -4.61 -5.89 9.63
N SER A 167 -4.16 -7.11 9.78
CA SER A 167 -3.14 -7.51 10.75
C SER A 167 -2.07 -8.26 9.98
N ALA A 168 -0.84 -7.75 10.00
CA ALA A 168 0.27 -8.30 9.21
C ALA A 168 0.44 -9.82 9.39
N ILE A 169 0.22 -10.35 10.60
CA ILE A 169 0.33 -11.80 10.84
C ILE A 169 -0.78 -12.61 10.18
N ASN A 170 -2.01 -12.06 10.15
CA ASN A 170 -3.15 -12.73 9.53
C ASN A 170 -3.04 -12.67 8.00
N ASP A 171 -2.63 -11.54 7.45
CA ASP A 171 -2.50 -11.34 6.01
C ASP A 171 -1.35 -12.19 5.44
N ALA A 172 -0.25 -12.34 6.21
CA ALA A 172 0.82 -13.30 5.89
C ALA A 172 0.34 -14.76 5.91
N GLU A 173 -0.44 -15.16 6.93
CA GLU A 173 -1.00 -16.52 7.03
C GLU A 173 -2.00 -16.78 5.89
N ASP A 174 -2.88 -15.85 5.61
CA ASP A 174 -3.90 -15.97 4.58
C ASP A 174 -3.28 -16.04 3.18
N THR A 175 -2.20 -15.29 2.93
CA THR A 175 -1.38 -15.41 1.70
C THR A 175 -0.82 -16.83 1.56
N GLY A 176 -0.27 -17.40 2.62
CA GLY A 176 0.25 -18.76 2.63
C GLY A 176 -0.84 -19.82 2.40
N LEU A 177 -1.98 -19.70 3.08
CA LEU A 177 -3.12 -20.60 2.91
C LEU A 177 -3.66 -20.54 1.48
N ALA A 178 -3.82 -19.34 0.92
CA ALA A 178 -4.25 -19.15 -0.46
C ALA A 178 -3.28 -19.80 -1.45
N PHE A 179 -1.96 -19.62 -1.24
CA PHE A 179 -0.94 -20.25 -2.06
C PHE A 179 -1.03 -21.78 -2.05
N TYR A 180 -1.14 -22.39 -0.87
CA TYR A 180 -1.23 -23.86 -0.78
C TYR A 180 -2.56 -24.40 -1.27
N ASN A 181 -3.67 -23.70 -1.05
CA ASN A 181 -4.97 -24.09 -1.62
C ASN A 181 -4.93 -24.02 -3.15
N MET A 182 -4.34 -22.99 -3.72
CA MET A 182 -4.12 -22.89 -5.18
C MET A 182 -3.26 -24.05 -5.70
N LYS A 183 -2.14 -24.38 -5.03
CA LYS A 183 -1.30 -25.55 -5.39
C LYS A 183 -2.08 -26.86 -5.35
N ALA A 184 -2.97 -27.03 -4.37
CA ALA A 184 -3.86 -28.18 -4.23
C ALA A 184 -5.07 -28.14 -5.19
N LYS A 185 -5.13 -27.17 -6.13
CA LYS A 185 -6.25 -26.94 -7.06
C LYS A 185 -7.60 -26.67 -6.37
N LYS A 186 -7.59 -26.25 -5.13
CA LYS A 186 -8.77 -25.77 -4.41
C LYS A 186 -9.08 -24.33 -4.84
N ILE A 187 -9.80 -24.18 -5.95
CA ILE A 187 -10.06 -22.90 -6.59
C ILE A 187 -11.55 -22.79 -6.92
N ASN A 188 -12.17 -21.71 -6.51
CA ASN A 188 -13.53 -21.32 -6.89
C ASN A 188 -13.53 -20.71 -8.30
N LYS A 189 -13.57 -21.57 -9.32
CA LYS A 189 -13.56 -21.16 -10.73
C LYS A 189 -14.78 -20.28 -11.11
N LYS A 190 -15.93 -20.50 -10.45
CA LYS A 190 -17.14 -19.69 -10.68
C LYS A 190 -16.90 -18.25 -10.22
N LEU A 191 -16.45 -18.09 -8.98
CA LEU A 191 -16.14 -16.76 -8.41
C LEU A 191 -15.04 -16.04 -9.21
N LEU A 192 -13.98 -16.75 -9.62
CA LEU A 192 -12.92 -16.19 -10.47
C LEU A 192 -13.49 -15.60 -11.77
N LYS A 193 -14.38 -16.33 -12.45
CA LYS A 193 -15.07 -15.84 -13.66
C LYS A 193 -15.95 -14.63 -13.38
N GLU A 194 -16.67 -14.64 -12.27
CA GLU A 194 -17.54 -13.52 -11.84
C GLU A 194 -16.74 -12.25 -11.57
N ILE A 195 -15.63 -12.35 -10.85
CA ILE A 195 -14.75 -11.20 -10.58
C ILE A 195 -14.13 -10.67 -11.87
N ASN A 196 -13.61 -11.55 -12.75
CA ASN A 196 -13.09 -11.13 -14.04
C ASN A 196 -14.15 -10.39 -14.87
N LYS A 197 -15.38 -10.92 -14.96
CA LYS A 197 -16.49 -10.25 -15.65
C LYS A 197 -16.81 -8.88 -15.04
N HIS A 198 -16.81 -8.78 -13.73
CA HIS A 198 -17.03 -7.48 -13.05
C HIS A 198 -15.92 -6.47 -13.42
N LYS A 199 -14.65 -6.89 -13.37
CA LYS A 199 -13.51 -6.03 -13.74
C LYS A 199 -13.54 -5.64 -15.22
N ASP A 200 -13.95 -6.54 -16.13
CA ASP A 200 -14.20 -6.23 -17.54
C ASP A 200 -15.25 -5.12 -17.68
N ASN A 201 -16.38 -5.24 -16.99
CA ASN A 201 -17.45 -4.25 -17.02
C ASN A 201 -16.99 -2.88 -16.48
N VAL A 202 -16.22 -2.85 -15.39
CA VAL A 202 -15.66 -1.62 -14.84
C VAL A 202 -14.69 -0.96 -15.82
N LYS A 203 -13.86 -1.73 -16.53
CA LYS A 203 -12.96 -1.22 -17.56
C LYS A 203 -13.74 -0.60 -18.73
N ILE A 204 -14.78 -1.30 -19.22
CA ILE A 204 -15.66 -0.80 -20.28
C ILE A 204 -16.37 0.49 -19.83
N TYR A 205 -16.92 0.51 -18.61
CA TYR A 205 -17.56 1.69 -18.05
C TYR A 205 -16.60 2.89 -17.99
N ARG A 206 -15.37 2.69 -17.51
CA ARG A 206 -14.34 3.75 -17.45
C ARG A 206 -13.95 4.24 -18.85
N ALA A 207 -13.77 3.33 -19.82
CA ALA A 207 -13.48 3.67 -21.20
C ALA A 207 -14.62 4.48 -21.83
N ASN A 208 -15.88 4.04 -21.65
CA ASN A 208 -17.06 4.76 -22.16
C ASN A 208 -17.24 6.14 -21.50
N ARG A 209 -16.91 6.27 -20.22
CA ARG A 209 -16.93 7.56 -19.52
C ARG A 209 -15.85 8.49 -20.08
N SER A 210 -14.65 7.98 -20.34
CA SER A 210 -13.57 8.76 -20.96
C SER A 210 -13.95 9.22 -22.37
N VAL A 211 -14.57 8.35 -23.19
CA VAL A 211 -15.04 8.70 -24.54
C VAL A 211 -16.16 9.74 -24.49
N LYS A 212 -17.12 9.63 -23.56
CA LYS A 212 -18.17 10.65 -23.38
C LYS A 212 -17.61 12.00 -22.93
N GLN A 213 -16.53 12.00 -22.15
CA GLN A 213 -15.83 13.24 -21.75
C GLN A 213 -15.07 13.88 -22.93
N VAL A 214 -14.57 13.09 -23.88
CA VAL A 214 -13.89 13.58 -25.08
C VAL A 214 -14.88 14.16 -26.10
N ASN A 215 -16.12 13.68 -26.17
CA ASN A 215 -17.17 14.19 -27.05
C ASN A 215 -17.90 15.45 -26.54
N ILE A 216 -17.76 15.78 -25.28
CA ILE A 216 -18.06 17.12 -24.79
C ILE A 216 -16.83 17.95 -25.14
N LYS A 217 -16.98 19.00 -26.01
CA LYS A 217 -15.91 19.99 -26.34
C LYS A 217 -14.93 20.09 -25.17
N PRO A 218 -13.61 20.18 -25.39
CA PRO A 218 -12.63 20.09 -24.33
C PRO A 218 -12.75 21.24 -23.32
N ALA A 219 -13.84 21.28 -22.58
CA ALA A 219 -13.85 21.84 -21.27
C ALA A 219 -13.09 20.81 -20.44
N TYR A 220 -11.82 21.05 -20.19
CA TYR A 220 -11.05 20.31 -19.21
C TYR A 220 -11.92 20.19 -17.99
N VAL A 221 -12.31 18.96 -17.60
CA VAL A 221 -12.87 18.75 -16.27
C VAL A 221 -11.69 18.86 -15.31
N VAL A 222 -11.28 20.08 -15.12
CA VAL A 222 -10.39 20.46 -14.05
C VAL A 222 -11.18 20.16 -12.78
N THR A 223 -10.86 19.07 -12.12
CA THR A 223 -11.55 18.72 -10.88
C THR A 223 -11.32 19.85 -9.88
N ASP A 224 -12.29 20.14 -9.02
CA ASP A 224 -12.14 21.15 -7.95
C ASP A 224 -10.90 20.86 -7.05
N LYS A 225 -10.45 19.63 -7.03
CA LYS A 225 -9.21 19.23 -6.36
C LYS A 225 -7.96 19.75 -7.11
N PHE A 226 -7.96 19.73 -8.44
CA PHE A 226 -6.83 20.26 -9.23
C PHE A 226 -6.74 21.77 -9.09
N ILE A 227 -7.89 22.45 -9.11
CA ILE A 227 -7.96 23.93 -8.93
C ILE A 227 -7.45 24.30 -7.54
N ARG A 228 -7.91 23.63 -6.47
CA ARG A 228 -7.43 23.87 -5.11
C ARG A 228 -5.93 23.62 -4.94
N ASN A 229 -5.40 22.59 -5.58
CA ASN A 229 -3.94 22.32 -5.57
C ASN A 229 -3.16 23.39 -6.33
N LEU A 230 -3.71 23.90 -7.44
CA LEU A 230 -3.13 25.01 -8.19
C LEU A 230 -3.15 26.32 -7.36
N GLU A 231 -4.27 26.67 -6.77
CA GLU A 231 -4.42 27.82 -5.88
C GLU A 231 -3.46 27.75 -4.69
N TYR A 232 -3.34 26.58 -4.06
CA TYR A 232 -2.38 26.34 -2.97
C TYR A 232 -0.93 26.52 -3.46
N THR A 233 -0.60 26.02 -4.64
CA THR A 233 0.75 26.17 -5.23
C THR A 233 1.06 27.63 -5.53
N PHE A 234 0.10 28.39 -6.07
CA PHE A 234 0.27 29.82 -6.33
C PHE A 234 0.40 30.64 -5.03
N GLN A 235 -0.39 30.32 -4.01
CA GLN A 235 -0.30 31.01 -2.70
C GLN A 235 1.07 30.78 -2.05
N ASN A 236 1.65 29.57 -2.16
CA ASN A 236 2.97 29.27 -1.61
C ASN A 236 4.12 29.82 -2.47
N ALA A 237 3.94 29.94 -3.77
CA ALA A 237 4.91 30.56 -4.66
C ALA A 237 4.97 32.10 -4.51
N ALA A 238 3.95 32.72 -3.94
CA ALA A 238 3.88 34.18 -3.72
C ALA A 238 5.00 34.73 -2.81
N THR A 239 5.66 33.89 -2.04
CA THR A 239 6.83 34.27 -1.22
C THR A 239 8.16 34.25 -1.99
N ALA A 240 8.19 33.67 -3.19
CA ALA A 240 9.43 33.42 -3.96
C ALA A 240 9.44 34.10 -5.33
N ILE A 241 8.31 34.59 -5.83
CA ILE A 241 8.15 35.15 -7.19
C ILE A 241 7.52 36.55 -7.10
N ASP A 242 7.96 37.46 -7.97
CA ASP A 242 7.42 38.83 -8.07
C ASP A 242 5.90 38.81 -8.31
N GLY A 243 5.13 39.50 -7.49
CA GLY A 243 3.68 39.46 -7.45
C GLY A 243 3.00 39.69 -8.82
N PRO A 244 3.39 40.68 -9.65
CA PRO A 244 2.88 40.88 -10.99
C PRO A 244 3.09 39.70 -11.95
N VAL A 245 4.26 39.02 -11.88
CA VAL A 245 4.59 37.84 -12.69
C VAL A 245 3.75 36.64 -12.28
N LEU A 246 3.54 36.48 -10.96
CA LEU A 246 2.68 35.41 -10.44
C LEU A 246 1.22 35.59 -10.83
N ALA A 247 0.69 36.82 -10.80
CA ALA A 247 -0.66 37.15 -11.21
C ALA A 247 -0.88 36.86 -12.70
N ALA A 248 0.05 37.28 -13.57
CA ALA A 248 -0.02 37.01 -15.00
C ALA A 248 0.00 35.52 -15.31
N LEU A 249 0.84 34.74 -14.62
CA LEU A 249 0.91 33.29 -14.77
C LEU A 249 -0.38 32.60 -14.29
N HIS A 250 -0.96 33.07 -13.18
CA HIS A 250 -2.24 32.58 -12.67
C HIS A 250 -3.35 32.81 -13.71
N ASP A 251 -3.46 34.03 -14.25
CA ASP A 251 -4.47 34.40 -15.24
C ASP A 251 -4.33 33.60 -16.53
N ASP A 252 -3.12 33.33 -17.01
CA ASP A 252 -2.86 32.51 -18.18
C ASP A 252 -3.28 31.05 -17.94
N VAL A 253 -2.96 30.50 -16.78
CA VAL A 253 -3.39 29.15 -16.40
C VAL A 253 -4.90 29.07 -16.29
N MET A 254 -5.56 30.04 -15.65
CA MET A 254 -7.01 30.08 -15.50
C MET A 254 -7.73 30.25 -16.84
N ARG A 255 -7.17 31.04 -17.78
CA ARG A 255 -7.65 31.11 -19.19
C ARG A 255 -7.51 29.76 -19.89
N MET A 256 -6.38 29.09 -19.76
CA MET A 256 -6.15 27.77 -20.39
C MET A 256 -7.12 26.70 -19.91
N ILE A 257 -7.57 26.74 -18.66
CA ILE A 257 -8.54 25.81 -18.08
C ILE A 257 -10.01 26.22 -18.33
N GLY A 258 -10.25 27.30 -19.07
CA GLY A 258 -11.60 27.73 -19.50
C GLY A 258 -12.47 28.34 -18.40
N ARG A 259 -11.87 28.94 -17.37
CA ARG A 259 -12.54 29.75 -16.33
C ARG A 259 -12.03 31.19 -16.37
N PRO A 260 -12.54 32.05 -17.31
CA PRO A 260 -12.09 33.42 -17.44
C PRO A 260 -12.56 34.37 -16.30
N ASP A 261 -13.54 33.97 -15.49
CA ASP A 261 -14.30 34.90 -14.66
C ASP A 261 -14.37 34.51 -13.18
N LEU A 262 -13.23 34.30 -12.55
CA LEU A 262 -13.16 34.60 -11.12
C LEU A 262 -12.67 36.06 -11.02
N GLU A 263 -13.60 37.02 -11.22
CA GLU A 263 -13.37 38.40 -10.88
C GLU A 263 -12.84 38.48 -9.44
N THR A 264 -11.65 39.08 -9.31
CA THR A 264 -11.16 39.57 -8.04
C THR A 264 -12.22 40.45 -7.44
N GLY A 265 -12.98 39.91 -6.47
CA GLY A 265 -13.91 40.70 -5.71
C GLY A 265 -13.16 41.77 -4.97
N GLU A 266 -13.07 42.95 -5.56
CA GLU A 266 -12.80 44.17 -4.82
C GLU A 266 -13.95 44.37 -3.81
N ASN A 267 -13.66 44.12 -2.58
CA ASN A 267 -14.50 44.52 -1.47
C ASN A 267 -14.57 46.05 -1.43
N ASN A 268 -15.66 46.60 -1.92
CA ASN A 268 -16.16 47.87 -1.46
C ASN A 268 -16.94 47.68 -0.14
N LEU A 269 -16.47 48.35 0.87
CA LEU A 269 -16.98 48.70 2.22
C LEU A 269 -16.37 47.89 3.33
#